data_e03cd294be28ee068c143c0f1a02cba1
#
_entry.id   e03cd294be28ee068c143c0f1a02cba1
#
_cell.length_a   1.000
_cell.length_b   1.000
_cell.length_c   1.000
_cell.angle_alpha   90.00
_cell.angle_beta   90.00
_cell.angle_gamma   90.00
#
_symmetry.space_group_name_H-M   'P 1'
#
loop_
_entity.id
_entity.type
_entity.pdbx_description
1 polymer ?
#
loop_
_entity_poly.entity_id
_entity_poly.type
_entity_poly.pdbx_seq_one_letter_code
_entity_poly.pdbx_strand_id
1 'polypeptide(L)'
;MIPIQNTFFPKWISNKAIMVYVAALLLVTGIYFRYSMPWYYMLSGAVSVFCFFFFGNKLSRTWGIDKVRREKRFEKKIFWTSFALRLGWMLLIYTIFQNYWGDAFGFENMDATFYDSVGRDFANGWRRGDLIGAWNQALKYADISDLGYATYLGLVYSLTDNSILAARLLKCLWSALTVVLMYRLARRNFGEETGRLTALFCMFWPNFWYYCGAHLKETEMVFLAVLFVEQADQMLRTRNFSAWKVVPVLLISAALFTIRTPLALVTVLCLLFSIVMSSTRVVGWGKRIIIGLLALALIGVTMGNAIQEQAKDLISQVQSGQQQHNMEWRTQREHGNKFAKYAGKAVFAPMIFTIPFPSMVRPFDGQDVQQLLNGGNFIKNILSFFTILVLFMLLFSGRWREHLVPLSYMLGYIVVLALSTFAQSERFHQPAMPMELMFAAYGIQQALLGVPITKGIGSRATYKRWFMMWLGVMFVACVAWNWFKLAGRGLA
;
A
#
# COMPACT_ATOMS: atom_id res chain seq x y z
N MET A 1 30.07 -15.90 15.98
CA MET A 1 28.63 -15.81 15.66
C MET A 1 27.96 -14.95 16.74
N ILE A 2 27.54 -13.75 16.42
CA ILE A 2 26.78 -12.89 17.36
C ILE A 2 25.41 -13.56 17.52
N PRO A 3 24.94 -13.77 18.75
CA PRO A 3 23.66 -14.42 18.94
C PRO A 3 22.55 -13.56 18.28
N ILE A 4 21.86 -14.16 17.34
CA ILE A 4 20.79 -13.58 16.48
C ILE A 4 19.56 -13.09 17.29
N GLN A 5 19.60 -13.26 18.60
CA GLN A 5 18.46 -13.07 19.51
C GLN A 5 17.92 -11.63 19.66
N ASN A 6 18.61 -10.61 19.15
CA ASN A 6 18.21 -9.20 19.32
C ASN A 6 18.03 -8.41 18.02
N THR A 7 17.98 -9.06 16.86
CA THR A 7 18.12 -8.40 15.57
C THR A 7 16.79 -8.02 14.89
N PHE A 8 15.65 -8.60 15.27
CA PHE A 8 14.45 -8.48 14.47
C PHE A 8 13.78 -7.11 14.49
N PHE A 9 13.41 -6.61 15.65
CA PHE A 9 12.85 -5.29 15.78
C PHE A 9 13.23 -4.70 17.15
N PRO A 10 14.21 -3.81 17.22
CA PRO A 10 14.77 -3.40 18.50
C PRO A 10 13.81 -2.52 19.31
N LYS A 11 13.76 -2.80 20.60
CA LYS A 11 12.94 -2.07 21.56
C LYS A 11 13.20 -0.56 21.55
N TRP A 12 14.45 -0.15 21.29
CA TRP A 12 14.79 1.28 21.28
C TRP A 12 14.14 2.03 20.10
N ILE A 13 13.98 1.40 18.91
CA ILE A 13 13.25 1.98 17.77
C ILE A 13 11.79 2.14 18.17
N SER A 14 11.17 1.06 18.66
CA SER A 14 9.77 1.05 19.08
C SER A 14 9.46 2.14 20.10
N ASN A 15 10.24 2.21 21.18
CA ASN A 15 10.01 3.18 22.25
C ASN A 15 10.18 4.63 21.74
N LYS A 16 11.21 4.91 20.94
CA LYS A 16 11.45 6.26 20.41
C LYS A 16 10.36 6.67 19.41
N ALA A 17 9.92 5.78 18.53
CA ALA A 17 8.83 6.05 17.62
C ALA A 17 7.51 6.38 18.37
N ILE A 18 7.16 5.58 19.37
CA ILE A 18 5.98 5.83 20.21
C ILE A 18 6.10 7.18 20.93
N MET A 19 7.25 7.47 21.54
CA MET A 19 7.47 8.77 22.21
C MET A 19 7.32 9.96 21.28
N VAL A 20 7.88 9.89 20.06
CA VAL A 20 7.81 10.97 19.07
C VAL A 20 6.36 11.15 18.60
N TYR A 21 5.60 10.06 18.40
CA TYR A 21 4.19 10.15 18.05
C TYR A 21 3.37 10.85 19.14
N VAL A 22 3.52 10.41 20.39
CA VAL A 22 2.80 10.99 21.54
C VAL A 22 3.18 12.46 21.71
N ALA A 23 4.47 12.80 21.61
CA ALA A 23 4.93 14.18 21.70
C ALA A 23 4.34 15.06 20.57
N ALA A 24 4.31 14.56 19.32
CA ALA A 24 3.69 15.28 18.19
C ALA A 24 2.19 15.46 18.41
N LEU A 25 1.49 14.43 18.86
CA LEU A 25 0.06 14.47 19.14
C LEU A 25 -0.27 15.51 20.23
N LEU A 26 0.46 15.49 21.34
CA LEU A 26 0.25 16.42 22.46
C LEU A 26 0.59 17.85 22.02
N LEU A 27 1.68 18.06 21.29
CA LEU A 27 2.07 19.40 20.84
C LEU A 27 1.05 19.99 19.85
N VAL A 28 0.66 19.21 18.83
CA VAL A 28 -0.32 19.66 17.82
C VAL A 28 -1.68 19.93 18.47
N THR A 29 -2.13 19.05 19.35
CA THR A 29 -3.40 19.22 20.09
C THR A 29 -3.34 20.43 21.02
N GLY A 30 -2.21 20.65 21.70
CA GLY A 30 -2.04 21.81 22.59
C GLY A 30 -2.00 23.14 21.87
N ILE A 31 -1.24 23.22 20.75
CA ILE A 31 -1.13 24.46 19.95
C ILE A 31 -2.46 24.79 19.24
N TYR A 32 -3.10 23.75 18.67
CA TYR A 32 -4.31 23.90 17.84
C TYR A 32 -5.54 23.30 18.50
N PHE A 33 -5.71 23.56 19.81
CA PHE A 33 -6.78 22.96 20.63
C PHE A 33 -8.17 23.14 20.02
N ARG A 34 -8.48 24.31 19.47
CA ARG A 34 -9.76 24.61 18.82
C ARG A 34 -10.06 23.72 17.60
N TYR A 35 -9.03 23.26 16.91
CA TYR A 35 -9.12 22.44 15.71
C TYR A 35 -8.58 21.03 15.93
N SER A 36 -8.46 20.60 17.18
CA SER A 36 -8.01 19.26 17.51
C SER A 36 -8.99 18.22 17.00
N MET A 37 -8.47 17.08 16.55
CA MET A 37 -9.34 15.96 16.20
C MET A 37 -10.04 15.42 17.45
N PRO A 38 -11.22 14.77 17.30
CA PRO A 38 -11.91 14.09 18.40
C PRO A 38 -11.03 13.07 19.11
N TRP A 39 -11.22 12.91 20.42
CA TRP A 39 -10.41 12.04 21.27
C TRP A 39 -10.36 10.57 20.79
N TYR A 40 -11.43 10.06 20.18
CA TYR A 40 -11.48 8.68 19.68
C TYR A 40 -10.56 8.45 18.46
N TYR A 41 -10.29 9.48 17.65
CA TYR A 41 -9.27 9.40 16.59
C TYR A 41 -7.85 9.51 17.16
N MET A 42 -7.65 10.29 18.25
CA MET A 42 -6.38 10.33 18.96
C MET A 42 -6.06 8.96 19.56
N LEU A 43 -7.07 8.34 20.18
CA LEU A 43 -6.97 6.99 20.75
C LEU A 43 -6.69 5.95 19.64
N SER A 44 -7.41 5.99 18.53
CA SER A 44 -7.20 5.09 17.40
C SER A 44 -5.77 5.17 16.88
N GLY A 45 -5.25 6.37 16.67
CA GLY A 45 -3.87 6.59 16.25
C GLY A 45 -2.85 6.09 17.27
N ALA A 46 -3.05 6.39 18.56
CA ALA A 46 -2.17 5.94 19.62
C ALA A 46 -2.16 4.40 19.76
N VAL A 47 -3.33 3.77 19.72
CA VAL A 47 -3.47 2.31 19.73
C VAL A 47 -2.81 1.70 18.50
N SER A 48 -3.01 2.26 17.32
CA SER A 48 -2.39 1.79 16.06
C SER A 48 -0.86 1.81 16.16
N VAL A 49 -0.28 2.94 16.58
CA VAL A 49 1.17 3.10 16.73
C VAL A 49 1.72 2.17 17.83
N PHE A 50 1.04 2.12 18.97
CA PHE A 50 1.45 1.24 20.06
C PHE A 50 1.39 -0.23 19.65
N CYS A 51 0.27 -0.70 19.08
CA CYS A 51 0.11 -2.08 18.66
C CYS A 51 1.17 -2.48 17.62
N PHE A 52 1.40 -1.64 16.61
CA PHE A 52 2.39 -1.93 15.57
C PHE A 52 3.80 -2.10 16.17
N PHE A 53 4.26 -1.14 16.94
CA PHE A 53 5.61 -1.16 17.48
C PHE A 53 5.78 -2.15 18.63
N PHE A 54 4.81 -2.27 19.53
CA PHE A 54 4.87 -3.20 20.65
C PHE A 54 4.79 -4.65 20.21
N PHE A 55 3.77 -5.00 19.42
CA PHE A 55 3.62 -6.38 18.93
C PHE A 55 4.69 -6.72 17.89
N GLY A 56 5.08 -5.78 17.03
CA GLY A 56 6.22 -5.95 16.13
C GLY A 56 7.49 -6.31 16.90
N ASN A 57 7.78 -5.62 18.00
CA ASN A 57 8.91 -5.96 18.86
C ASN A 57 8.73 -7.30 19.57
N LYS A 58 7.60 -7.52 20.23
CA LYS A 58 7.32 -8.72 21.06
C LYS A 58 7.29 -9.98 20.19
N LEU A 59 6.52 -9.97 19.10
CA LEU A 59 6.33 -11.15 18.26
C LEU A 59 7.56 -11.45 17.38
N SER A 60 8.31 -10.44 16.95
CA SER A 60 9.58 -10.70 16.25
C SER A 60 10.57 -11.51 17.11
N ARG A 61 10.54 -11.34 18.41
CA ARG A 61 11.37 -12.12 19.34
C ARG A 61 10.82 -13.53 19.58
N THR A 62 9.51 -13.64 19.86
CA THR A 62 8.91 -14.93 20.24
C THR A 62 8.72 -15.86 19.04
N TRP A 63 8.38 -15.31 17.87
CA TRP A 63 8.14 -16.10 16.65
C TRP A 63 9.41 -16.33 15.84
N GLY A 64 10.51 -15.65 16.16
CA GLY A 64 11.83 -15.79 15.52
C GLY A 64 12.68 -16.94 16.03
N ILE A 65 12.36 -17.50 17.22
CA ILE A 65 13.26 -18.44 17.95
C ILE A 65 13.22 -19.85 17.38
N ASP A 66 12.14 -20.29 16.75
CA ASP A 66 11.99 -21.65 16.20
C ASP A 66 12.71 -21.79 14.85
N LYS A 67 13.99 -22.11 14.91
CA LYS A 67 14.94 -21.96 13.80
C LYS A 67 14.92 -23.02 12.69
N VAL A 68 14.33 -24.17 12.79
CA VAL A 68 14.82 -25.23 11.87
C VAL A 68 13.74 -26.07 11.17
N ARG A 69 12.53 -26.20 11.64
CA ARG A 69 11.63 -27.23 11.04
C ARG A 69 10.27 -26.80 10.53
N ARG A 70 9.93 -25.48 10.46
CA ARG A 70 8.50 -25.16 10.41
C ARG A 70 8.09 -23.99 9.54
N GLU A 71 8.67 -23.80 8.35
CA GLU A 71 8.18 -22.79 7.40
C GLU A 71 6.67 -22.92 7.18
N LYS A 72 6.19 -24.11 6.85
CA LYS A 72 4.75 -24.35 6.65
C LYS A 72 3.91 -24.12 7.92
N ARG A 73 4.46 -24.37 9.11
CA ARG A 73 3.77 -24.07 10.37
C ARG A 73 3.74 -22.56 10.63
N PHE A 74 4.81 -21.85 10.29
CA PHE A 74 4.84 -20.39 10.40
C PHE A 74 3.83 -19.77 9.44
N GLU A 75 3.78 -20.19 8.16
CA GLU A 75 2.78 -19.74 7.19
C GLU A 75 1.35 -19.96 7.68
N LYS A 76 1.04 -21.15 8.19
CA LYS A 76 -0.29 -21.44 8.78
C LYS A 76 -0.57 -20.52 9.99
N LYS A 77 0.41 -20.31 10.85
CA LYS A 77 0.27 -19.45 12.02
C LYS A 77 0.00 -18.00 11.65
N ILE A 78 0.79 -17.42 10.73
CA ILE A 78 0.56 -16.03 10.30
C ILE A 78 -0.74 -15.87 9.54
N PHE A 79 -1.14 -16.87 8.73
CA PHE A 79 -2.42 -16.87 8.03
C PHE A 79 -3.59 -16.80 9.02
N TRP A 80 -3.69 -17.79 9.91
CA TRP A 80 -4.82 -17.86 10.84
C TRP A 80 -4.85 -16.72 11.85
N THR A 81 -3.68 -16.27 12.34
CA THR A 81 -3.62 -15.10 13.21
C THR A 81 -4.05 -13.83 12.47
N SER A 82 -3.57 -13.63 11.24
CA SER A 82 -3.96 -12.48 10.42
C SER A 82 -5.45 -12.52 10.08
N PHE A 83 -5.97 -13.70 9.72
CA PHE A 83 -7.39 -13.87 9.40
C PHE A 83 -8.27 -13.57 10.61
N ALA A 84 -7.95 -14.15 11.78
CA ALA A 84 -8.73 -13.92 13.00
C ALA A 84 -8.73 -12.44 13.44
N LEU A 85 -7.57 -11.77 13.37
CA LEU A 85 -7.47 -10.35 13.69
C LEU A 85 -8.31 -9.48 12.75
N ARG A 86 -8.26 -9.76 11.44
CA ARG A 86 -9.04 -9.02 10.44
C ARG A 86 -10.53 -9.31 10.52
N LEU A 87 -10.89 -10.55 10.79
CA LEU A 87 -12.28 -10.94 11.00
C LEU A 87 -12.85 -10.21 12.23
N GLY A 88 -12.13 -10.23 13.36
CA GLY A 88 -12.53 -9.50 14.56
C GLY A 88 -12.68 -7.99 14.31
N TRP A 89 -11.74 -7.38 13.60
CA TRP A 89 -11.82 -5.97 13.21
C TRP A 89 -13.00 -5.68 12.29
N MET A 90 -13.18 -6.49 11.25
CA MET A 90 -14.27 -6.34 10.29
C MET A 90 -15.64 -6.44 10.97
N LEU A 91 -15.84 -7.43 11.85
CA LEU A 91 -17.08 -7.58 12.60
C LEU A 91 -17.31 -6.38 13.54
N LEU A 92 -16.28 -5.93 14.24
CA LEU A 92 -16.36 -4.76 15.12
C LEU A 92 -16.82 -3.51 14.34
N ILE A 93 -16.14 -3.20 13.24
CA ILE A 93 -16.44 -2.01 12.43
C ILE A 93 -17.81 -2.12 11.76
N TYR A 94 -18.17 -3.30 11.22
CA TYR A 94 -19.49 -3.54 10.65
C TYR A 94 -20.60 -3.28 11.69
N THR A 95 -20.43 -3.83 12.89
CA THR A 95 -21.43 -3.68 13.98
C THR A 95 -21.53 -2.22 14.43
N ILE A 96 -20.40 -1.51 14.58
CA ILE A 96 -20.38 -0.09 14.94
C ILE A 96 -21.13 0.74 13.89
N PHE A 97 -20.77 0.61 12.60
CA PHE A 97 -21.40 1.41 11.56
C PHE A 97 -22.88 1.08 11.40
N GLN A 98 -23.24 -0.20 11.41
CA GLN A 98 -24.65 -0.61 11.29
C GLN A 98 -25.52 -0.11 12.44
N ASN A 99 -25.01 -0.16 13.69
CA ASN A 99 -25.82 0.20 14.86
C ASN A 99 -25.84 1.70 15.15
N TYR A 100 -24.76 2.43 14.90
CA TYR A 100 -24.66 3.87 15.23
C TYR A 100 -25.00 4.79 14.07
N TRP A 101 -24.70 4.38 12.82
CA TRP A 101 -24.97 5.21 11.64
C TRP A 101 -26.09 4.66 10.74
N GLY A 102 -26.59 3.45 11.03
CA GLY A 102 -27.61 2.79 10.21
C GLY A 102 -27.13 2.40 8.80
N ASP A 103 -25.85 2.56 8.54
CA ASP A 103 -25.22 2.30 7.24
C ASP A 103 -23.93 1.50 7.41
N ALA A 104 -23.89 0.32 6.80
CA ALA A 104 -22.73 -0.57 6.88
C ALA A 104 -21.48 -0.04 6.14
N PHE A 105 -21.58 0.98 5.29
CA PHE A 105 -20.50 1.41 4.38
C PHE A 105 -19.45 2.32 5.05
N GLY A 106 -19.84 3.05 6.10
CA GLY A 106 -18.91 3.86 6.89
C GLY A 106 -18.53 5.19 6.24
N PHE A 107 -17.31 5.68 6.49
CA PHE A 107 -16.89 7.02 6.09
C PHE A 107 -16.66 7.20 4.58
N GLU A 108 -16.45 6.13 3.82
CA GLU A 108 -16.24 6.14 2.35
C GLU A 108 -17.55 5.73 1.63
N ASN A 109 -18.69 6.21 2.13
CA ASN A 109 -20.01 5.76 1.75
C ASN A 109 -20.26 5.90 0.24
N MET A 110 -19.87 7.01 -0.41
CA MET A 110 -20.14 7.24 -1.83
C MET A 110 -19.59 6.13 -2.73
N ASP A 111 -18.29 5.82 -2.61
CA ASP A 111 -17.67 4.76 -3.41
C ASP A 111 -18.19 3.38 -3.03
N ALA A 112 -18.40 3.13 -1.73
CA ALA A 112 -18.87 1.86 -1.22
C ALA A 112 -20.30 1.55 -1.71
N THR A 113 -21.20 2.54 -1.66
CA THR A 113 -22.56 2.44 -2.18
C THR A 113 -22.59 2.23 -3.69
N PHE A 114 -21.71 2.94 -4.42
CA PHE A 114 -21.59 2.75 -5.86
C PHE A 114 -21.18 1.31 -6.20
N TYR A 115 -20.13 0.77 -5.57
CA TYR A 115 -19.70 -0.61 -5.82
C TYR A 115 -20.75 -1.63 -5.41
N ASP A 116 -21.48 -1.40 -4.31
CA ASP A 116 -22.56 -2.27 -3.85
C ASP A 116 -23.71 -2.29 -4.85
N SER A 117 -24.19 -1.12 -5.31
CA SER A 117 -25.30 -1.02 -6.25
C SER A 117 -24.99 -1.69 -7.59
N VAL A 118 -23.83 -1.36 -8.18
CA VAL A 118 -23.39 -1.98 -9.44
C VAL A 118 -23.16 -3.48 -9.27
N GLY A 119 -22.62 -3.91 -8.12
CA GLY A 119 -22.44 -5.33 -7.79
C GLY A 119 -23.77 -6.09 -7.73
N ARG A 120 -24.83 -5.49 -7.16
CA ARG A 120 -26.19 -6.06 -7.14
C ARG A 120 -26.80 -6.16 -8.56
N ASP A 121 -26.56 -5.15 -9.40
CA ASP A 121 -26.99 -5.18 -10.79
C ASP A 121 -26.32 -6.33 -11.57
N PHE A 122 -25.02 -6.54 -11.37
CA PHE A 122 -24.30 -7.69 -11.91
C PHE A 122 -24.85 -9.02 -11.36
N ALA A 123 -25.14 -9.12 -10.07
CA ALA A 123 -25.73 -10.33 -9.49
C ALA A 123 -27.10 -10.66 -10.10
N ASN A 124 -27.93 -9.63 -10.31
CA ASN A 124 -29.22 -9.78 -10.96
C ASN A 124 -29.09 -10.19 -12.44
N GLY A 125 -28.14 -9.58 -13.17
CA GLY A 125 -27.82 -9.98 -14.55
C GLY A 125 -27.34 -11.43 -14.63
N TRP A 126 -26.49 -11.82 -13.70
CA TRP A 126 -25.96 -13.20 -13.60
C TRP A 126 -27.09 -14.22 -13.37
N ARG A 127 -27.99 -13.95 -12.42
CA ARG A 127 -29.14 -14.84 -12.12
C ARG A 127 -30.10 -14.96 -13.30
N ARG A 128 -30.19 -13.93 -14.17
CA ARG A 128 -31.02 -13.96 -15.40
C ARG A 128 -30.29 -14.54 -16.61
N GLY A 129 -29.01 -14.88 -16.52
CA GLY A 129 -28.18 -15.29 -17.64
C GLY A 129 -27.78 -14.19 -18.61
N ASP A 130 -27.99 -12.92 -18.26
CA ASP A 130 -27.65 -11.73 -19.06
C ASP A 130 -26.44 -10.98 -18.50
N LEU A 131 -25.27 -11.60 -18.59
CA LEU A 131 -24.00 -11.00 -18.14
C LEU A 131 -23.56 -9.86 -19.04
N ILE A 132 -23.77 -10.00 -20.36
CA ILE A 132 -23.33 -9.01 -21.35
C ILE A 132 -24.19 -7.74 -21.21
N GLY A 133 -25.51 -7.89 -21.04
CA GLY A 133 -26.38 -6.76 -20.79
C GLY A 133 -26.03 -6.02 -19.49
N ALA A 134 -25.78 -6.74 -18.40
CA ALA A 134 -25.35 -6.15 -17.13
C ALA A 134 -24.01 -5.40 -17.26
N TRP A 135 -23.04 -5.97 -17.99
CA TRP A 135 -21.76 -5.32 -18.27
C TRP A 135 -21.90 -4.04 -19.10
N ASN A 136 -22.67 -4.10 -20.19
CA ASN A 136 -22.94 -2.95 -21.06
C ASN A 136 -23.71 -1.84 -20.33
N GLN A 137 -24.59 -2.21 -19.42
CA GLN A 137 -25.31 -1.24 -18.58
C GLN A 137 -24.34 -0.56 -17.59
N ALA A 138 -23.48 -1.31 -16.92
CA ALA A 138 -22.51 -0.77 -15.98
C ALA A 138 -21.49 0.17 -16.65
N LEU A 139 -21.06 -0.12 -17.89
CA LEU A 139 -20.17 0.74 -18.68
C LEU A 139 -20.76 2.13 -19.00
N LYS A 140 -22.09 2.31 -18.89
CA LYS A 140 -22.71 3.63 -19.06
C LYS A 140 -22.50 4.56 -17.86
N TYR A 141 -22.19 4.00 -16.69
CA TYR A 141 -22.11 4.74 -15.43
C TYR A 141 -20.73 4.72 -14.80
N ALA A 142 -19.83 3.82 -15.24
CA ALA A 142 -18.53 3.62 -14.65
C ALA A 142 -17.43 3.38 -15.68
N ASP A 143 -16.23 3.82 -15.36
CA ASP A 143 -15.04 3.49 -16.14
C ASP A 143 -14.67 2.01 -15.97
N ILE A 144 -14.03 1.45 -16.97
CA ILE A 144 -13.56 0.06 -16.94
C ILE A 144 -12.66 -0.23 -15.70
N SER A 145 -11.97 0.78 -15.22
CA SER A 145 -11.07 0.70 -14.04
C SER A 145 -11.80 0.53 -12.70
N ASP A 146 -13.12 0.61 -12.67
CA ASP A 146 -13.94 0.43 -11.47
C ASP A 146 -14.87 -0.79 -11.57
N LEU A 147 -15.08 -1.32 -12.78
CA LEU A 147 -16.01 -2.42 -13.02
C LEU A 147 -15.54 -3.78 -12.50
N GLY A 148 -14.24 -4.03 -12.46
CA GLY A 148 -13.71 -5.34 -12.03
C GLY A 148 -14.08 -5.67 -10.59
N TYR A 149 -14.03 -4.69 -9.69
CA TYR A 149 -14.44 -4.91 -8.31
C TYR A 149 -15.95 -5.10 -8.18
N ALA A 150 -16.75 -4.31 -8.88
CA ALA A 150 -18.22 -4.47 -8.90
C ALA A 150 -18.64 -5.82 -9.50
N THR A 151 -17.95 -6.29 -10.56
CA THR A 151 -18.17 -7.62 -11.14
C THR A 151 -17.85 -8.74 -10.16
N TYR A 152 -16.73 -8.61 -9.43
CA TYR A 152 -16.34 -9.52 -8.35
C TYR A 152 -17.41 -9.56 -7.24
N LEU A 153 -17.91 -8.40 -6.81
CA LEU A 153 -19.04 -8.32 -5.87
C LEU A 153 -20.28 -8.98 -6.42
N GLY A 154 -20.61 -8.76 -7.69
CA GLY A 154 -21.73 -9.40 -8.37
C GLY A 154 -21.68 -10.93 -8.34
N LEU A 155 -20.49 -11.51 -8.54
CA LEU A 155 -20.26 -12.94 -8.41
C LEU A 155 -20.53 -13.41 -6.97
N VAL A 156 -19.97 -12.71 -5.97
CA VAL A 156 -20.19 -13.05 -4.55
C VAL A 156 -21.66 -12.92 -4.18
N TYR A 157 -22.29 -11.85 -4.58
CA TYR A 157 -23.71 -11.58 -4.31
C TYR A 157 -24.67 -12.56 -4.97
N SER A 158 -24.35 -13.03 -6.17
CA SER A 158 -25.17 -14.05 -6.85
C SER A 158 -25.20 -15.36 -6.07
N LEU A 159 -24.12 -15.70 -5.34
CA LEU A 159 -23.96 -16.91 -4.55
C LEU A 159 -24.44 -16.78 -3.09
N THR A 160 -24.56 -15.54 -2.58
CA THR A 160 -24.75 -15.27 -1.14
C THR A 160 -25.98 -14.39 -0.86
N ASP A 161 -26.89 -14.29 -1.81
CA ASP A 161 -28.09 -13.47 -1.70
C ASP A 161 -27.82 -12.01 -1.30
N ASN A 162 -26.86 -11.38 -2.00
CA ASN A 162 -26.45 -9.99 -1.80
C ASN A 162 -25.86 -9.69 -0.40
N SER A 163 -25.23 -10.67 0.23
CA SER A 163 -24.64 -10.52 1.56
C SER A 163 -23.35 -9.69 1.56
N ILE A 164 -23.41 -8.47 2.11
CA ILE A 164 -22.23 -7.62 2.35
C ILE A 164 -21.22 -8.30 3.30
N LEU A 165 -21.72 -9.03 4.30
CA LEU A 165 -20.85 -9.76 5.24
C LEU A 165 -20.03 -10.85 4.53
N ALA A 166 -20.61 -11.58 3.58
CA ALA A 166 -19.90 -12.58 2.79
C ALA A 166 -18.78 -11.94 1.96
N ALA A 167 -19.05 -10.81 1.30
CA ALA A 167 -18.02 -10.06 0.58
C ALA A 167 -16.88 -9.61 1.50
N ARG A 168 -17.20 -9.07 2.70
CA ARG A 168 -16.19 -8.65 3.69
C ARG A 168 -15.42 -9.82 4.31
N LEU A 169 -16.05 -10.98 4.48
CA LEU A 169 -15.35 -12.19 4.91
C LEU A 169 -14.26 -12.60 3.91
N LEU A 170 -14.56 -12.54 2.61
CA LEU A 170 -13.57 -12.79 1.55
C LEU A 170 -12.43 -11.76 1.57
N LYS A 171 -12.72 -10.49 1.90
CA LYS A 171 -11.65 -9.48 2.11
C LYS A 171 -10.70 -9.87 3.23
N CYS A 172 -11.23 -10.42 4.35
CA CYS A 172 -10.38 -10.92 5.43
C CYS A 172 -9.47 -12.05 4.96
N LEU A 173 -9.99 -12.94 4.08
CA LEU A 173 -9.21 -14.02 3.47
C LEU A 173 -8.09 -13.45 2.57
N TRP A 174 -8.42 -12.54 1.63
CA TRP A 174 -7.43 -11.93 0.74
C TRP A 174 -6.35 -11.16 1.50
N SER A 175 -6.75 -10.41 2.52
CA SER A 175 -5.81 -9.68 3.38
C SER A 175 -4.88 -10.62 4.15
N ALA A 176 -5.36 -11.75 4.66
CA ALA A 176 -4.53 -12.74 5.34
C ALA A 176 -3.58 -13.46 4.37
N LEU A 177 -4.04 -13.79 3.15
CA LEU A 177 -3.20 -14.35 2.10
C LEU A 177 -2.10 -13.37 1.66
N THR A 178 -2.40 -12.07 1.60
CA THR A 178 -1.39 -11.03 1.32
C THR A 178 -0.22 -11.11 2.29
N VAL A 179 -0.48 -11.30 3.59
CA VAL A 179 0.58 -11.44 4.60
C VAL A 179 1.46 -12.67 4.33
N VAL A 180 0.85 -13.80 3.94
CA VAL A 180 1.59 -15.03 3.61
C VAL A 180 2.44 -14.85 2.34
N LEU A 181 1.86 -14.23 1.31
CA LEU A 181 2.60 -13.94 0.06
C LEU A 181 3.79 -13.01 0.31
N MET A 182 3.61 -11.99 1.13
CA MET A 182 4.68 -11.07 1.52
C MET A 182 5.78 -11.77 2.33
N TYR A 183 5.42 -12.69 3.21
CA TYR A 183 6.41 -13.53 3.88
C TYR A 183 7.25 -14.32 2.87
N ARG A 184 6.60 -15.01 1.91
CA ARG A 184 7.28 -15.81 0.89
C ARG A 184 8.18 -14.96 0.00
N LEU A 185 7.68 -13.82 -0.47
CA LEU A 185 8.43 -12.89 -1.30
C LEU A 185 9.66 -12.34 -0.57
N ALA A 186 9.48 -11.84 0.65
CA ALA A 186 10.55 -11.27 1.46
C ALA A 186 11.59 -12.30 1.86
N ARG A 187 11.16 -13.52 2.22
CA ARG A 187 12.06 -14.64 2.52
C ARG A 187 12.92 -15.01 1.33
N ARG A 188 12.32 -15.09 0.14
CA ARG A 188 13.03 -15.44 -1.10
C ARG A 188 14.03 -14.38 -1.51
N ASN A 189 13.72 -13.11 -1.26
CA ASN A 189 14.57 -11.98 -1.61
C ASN A 189 15.67 -11.71 -0.59
N PHE A 190 15.36 -11.78 0.71
CA PHE A 190 16.21 -11.25 1.78
C PHE A 190 16.43 -12.22 2.94
N GLY A 191 15.92 -13.44 2.84
CA GLY A 191 16.07 -14.46 3.87
C GLY A 191 14.94 -14.52 4.89
N GLU A 192 14.97 -15.58 5.71
CA GLU A 192 13.91 -15.96 6.64
C GLU A 192 13.59 -14.84 7.66
N GLU A 193 14.60 -14.18 8.18
CA GLU A 193 14.43 -13.15 9.20
C GLU A 193 13.68 -11.94 8.67
N THR A 194 14.04 -11.46 7.47
CA THR A 194 13.32 -10.39 6.78
C THR A 194 11.89 -10.83 6.45
N GLY A 195 11.71 -12.07 6.00
CA GLY A 195 10.39 -12.62 5.71
C GLY A 195 9.45 -12.55 6.91
N ARG A 196 9.92 -13.00 8.07
CA ARG A 196 9.13 -12.97 9.32
C ARG A 196 8.80 -11.55 9.77
N LEU A 197 9.76 -10.64 9.72
CA LEU A 197 9.53 -9.25 10.10
C LEU A 197 8.56 -8.54 9.13
N THR A 198 8.70 -8.78 7.83
CA THR A 198 7.77 -8.27 6.81
C THR A 198 6.35 -8.77 7.05
N ALA A 199 6.19 -10.07 7.36
CA ALA A 199 4.88 -10.63 7.68
C ALA A 199 4.24 -9.95 8.90
N LEU A 200 5.01 -9.70 9.95
CA LEU A 200 4.53 -8.98 11.14
C LEU A 200 4.13 -7.54 10.80
N PHE A 201 4.93 -6.84 10.01
CA PHE A 201 4.61 -5.49 9.57
C PHE A 201 3.30 -5.45 8.76
N CYS A 202 3.15 -6.33 7.76
CA CYS A 202 1.92 -6.43 6.99
C CYS A 202 0.72 -6.86 7.85
N MET A 203 0.93 -7.73 8.85
CA MET A 203 -0.11 -8.19 9.76
C MET A 203 -0.65 -7.06 10.65
N PHE A 204 0.23 -6.19 11.16
CA PHE A 204 -0.14 -5.10 12.07
C PHE A 204 -0.24 -3.74 11.39
N TRP A 205 -0.15 -3.66 10.07
CA TRP A 205 -0.31 -2.41 9.34
C TRP A 205 -1.72 -1.85 9.50
N PRO A 206 -1.94 -0.68 10.14
CA PRO A 206 -3.28 -0.21 10.51
C PRO A 206 -4.17 0.07 9.30
N ASN A 207 -3.60 0.62 8.22
CA ASN A 207 -4.38 0.96 7.04
C ASN A 207 -4.93 -0.29 6.33
N PHE A 208 -4.21 -1.43 6.37
CA PHE A 208 -4.76 -2.69 5.85
C PHE A 208 -5.93 -3.21 6.67
N TRP A 209 -5.96 -2.93 7.97
CA TRP A 209 -7.10 -3.27 8.82
C TRP A 209 -8.30 -2.42 8.44
N TYR A 210 -8.11 -1.11 8.30
CA TYR A 210 -9.18 -0.20 7.91
C TYR A 210 -9.82 -0.63 6.58
N TYR A 211 -9.02 -0.77 5.51
CA TYR A 211 -9.54 -1.14 4.19
C TYR A 211 -10.09 -2.56 4.13
N CYS A 212 -9.64 -3.48 4.98
CA CYS A 212 -10.24 -4.79 5.12
C CYS A 212 -11.66 -4.73 5.72
N GLY A 213 -11.92 -3.80 6.65
CA GLY A 213 -13.24 -3.54 7.21
C GLY A 213 -14.16 -2.72 6.30
N ALA A 214 -13.61 -1.93 5.38
CA ALA A 214 -14.37 -1.08 4.47
C ALA A 214 -14.89 -1.84 3.23
N HIS A 215 -16.00 -1.37 2.63
CA HIS A 215 -16.58 -1.96 1.42
C HIS A 215 -15.97 -1.34 0.15
N LEU A 216 -14.64 -1.38 0.03
CA LEU A 216 -13.83 -0.73 -0.99
C LEU A 216 -12.89 -1.75 -1.65
N LYS A 217 -12.39 -1.47 -2.85
CA LYS A 217 -11.56 -2.36 -3.67
C LYS A 217 -10.09 -2.51 -3.23
N GLU A 218 -9.64 -1.73 -2.25
CA GLU A 218 -8.22 -1.61 -1.89
C GLU A 218 -7.60 -2.92 -1.40
N THR A 219 -8.35 -3.74 -0.66
CA THR A 219 -7.84 -5.02 -0.16
C THR A 219 -7.57 -6.01 -1.28
N GLU A 220 -8.51 -6.16 -2.21
CA GLU A 220 -8.40 -7.03 -3.39
C GLU A 220 -7.30 -6.52 -4.32
N MET A 221 -7.23 -5.21 -4.52
CA MET A 221 -6.19 -4.57 -5.32
C MET A 221 -4.79 -4.83 -4.76
N VAL A 222 -4.59 -4.68 -3.44
CA VAL A 222 -3.31 -4.98 -2.78
C VAL A 222 -2.99 -6.47 -2.87
N PHE A 223 -3.97 -7.35 -2.66
CA PHE A 223 -3.79 -8.80 -2.79
C PHE A 223 -3.31 -9.18 -4.19
N LEU A 224 -3.99 -8.71 -5.23
CA LEU A 224 -3.63 -9.01 -6.63
C LEU A 224 -2.26 -8.42 -7.00
N ALA A 225 -1.95 -7.22 -6.54
CA ALA A 225 -0.65 -6.61 -6.76
C ALA A 225 0.49 -7.41 -6.12
N VAL A 226 0.32 -7.85 -4.87
CA VAL A 226 1.30 -8.70 -4.19
C VAL A 226 1.41 -10.08 -4.83
N LEU A 227 0.28 -10.67 -5.25
CA LEU A 227 0.25 -11.93 -5.96
C LEU A 227 1.00 -11.84 -7.30
N PHE A 228 0.79 -10.75 -8.04
CA PHE A 228 1.55 -10.47 -9.27
C PHE A 228 3.05 -10.42 -9.00
N VAL A 229 3.50 -9.60 -8.05
CA VAL A 229 4.93 -9.43 -7.74
C VAL A 229 5.53 -10.75 -7.26
N GLU A 230 4.81 -11.53 -6.44
CA GLU A 230 5.27 -12.83 -5.94
C GLU A 230 5.46 -13.84 -7.06
N GLN A 231 4.47 -13.97 -7.96
CA GLN A 231 4.52 -14.90 -9.08
C GLN A 231 5.57 -14.47 -10.13
N ALA A 232 5.65 -13.19 -10.46
CA ALA A 232 6.63 -12.64 -11.39
C ALA A 232 8.07 -12.82 -10.88
N ASP A 233 8.32 -12.52 -9.59
CA ASP A 233 9.63 -12.74 -8.97
C ASP A 233 10.01 -14.23 -8.94
N GLN A 234 9.07 -15.11 -8.63
CA GLN A 234 9.29 -16.56 -8.66
C GLN A 234 9.61 -17.06 -10.06
N MET A 235 8.85 -16.62 -11.07
CA MET A 235 9.05 -16.97 -12.47
C MET A 235 10.44 -16.58 -12.96
N LEU A 236 10.87 -15.36 -12.70
CA LEU A 236 12.18 -14.86 -13.12
C LEU A 236 13.33 -15.58 -12.39
N ARG A 237 13.21 -15.83 -11.10
CA ARG A 237 14.26 -16.53 -10.31
C ARG A 237 14.41 -18.00 -10.68
N THR A 238 13.30 -18.69 -10.93
CA THR A 238 13.34 -20.11 -11.30
C THR A 238 13.70 -20.35 -12.75
N ARG A 239 13.83 -19.29 -13.56
CA ARG A 239 14.11 -19.34 -15.01
C ARG A 239 13.10 -20.20 -15.79
N ASN A 240 11.92 -20.36 -15.25
CA ASN A 240 10.90 -21.20 -15.84
C ASN A 240 9.81 -20.32 -16.44
N PHE A 241 9.84 -20.17 -17.76
CA PHE A 241 8.88 -19.41 -18.56
C PHE A 241 7.85 -20.34 -19.25
N SER A 242 7.45 -21.40 -18.58
CA SER A 242 6.37 -22.24 -19.10
C SER A 242 5.04 -21.46 -19.08
N ALA A 243 4.13 -21.81 -20.01
CA ALA A 243 2.81 -21.18 -20.09
C ALA A 243 2.07 -21.18 -18.75
N TRP A 244 2.17 -22.27 -17.99
CA TRP A 244 1.58 -22.41 -16.66
C TRP A 244 2.07 -21.39 -15.62
N LYS A 245 3.20 -20.72 -15.85
CA LYS A 245 3.71 -19.64 -14.99
C LYS A 245 3.49 -18.25 -15.56
N VAL A 246 3.53 -18.12 -16.88
CA VAL A 246 3.32 -16.83 -17.56
C VAL A 246 1.84 -16.46 -17.58
N VAL A 247 0.95 -17.40 -17.90
CA VAL A 247 -0.50 -17.14 -17.99
C VAL A 247 -1.09 -16.59 -16.68
N PRO A 248 -0.83 -17.14 -15.49
CA PRO A 248 -1.33 -16.55 -14.25
C PRO A 248 -0.87 -15.10 -14.04
N VAL A 249 0.39 -14.76 -14.34
CA VAL A 249 0.92 -13.41 -14.20
C VAL A 249 0.16 -12.43 -15.11
N LEU A 250 -0.11 -12.83 -16.37
CA LEU A 250 -0.88 -12.02 -17.32
C LEU A 250 -2.35 -11.90 -16.90
N LEU A 251 -2.97 -12.97 -16.41
CA LEU A 251 -4.36 -12.94 -15.92
C LEU A 251 -4.51 -12.02 -14.69
N ILE A 252 -3.53 -12.03 -13.79
CA ILE A 252 -3.54 -11.11 -12.64
C ILE A 252 -3.43 -9.65 -13.12
N SER A 253 -2.55 -9.38 -14.10
CA SER A 253 -2.45 -8.04 -14.70
C SER A 253 -3.75 -7.60 -15.38
N ALA A 254 -4.42 -8.52 -16.10
CA ALA A 254 -5.71 -8.26 -16.72
C ALA A 254 -6.81 -7.98 -15.68
N ALA A 255 -6.85 -8.74 -14.57
CA ALA A 255 -7.76 -8.48 -13.47
C ALA A 255 -7.49 -7.10 -12.82
N LEU A 256 -6.22 -6.76 -12.60
CA LEU A 256 -5.85 -5.44 -12.10
C LEU A 256 -6.27 -4.30 -13.05
N PHE A 257 -6.28 -4.55 -14.36
CA PHE A 257 -6.72 -3.55 -15.34
C PHE A 257 -8.16 -3.11 -15.12
N THR A 258 -9.05 -4.05 -14.81
CA THR A 258 -10.48 -3.75 -14.54
C THR A 258 -10.73 -3.19 -13.14
N ILE A 259 -9.76 -3.29 -12.23
CA ILE A 259 -9.86 -2.75 -10.86
C ILE A 259 -9.16 -1.39 -10.76
N ARG A 260 -7.98 -1.25 -11.40
CA ARG A 260 -7.18 -0.02 -11.40
C ARG A 260 -6.20 0.01 -12.58
N THR A 261 -6.58 0.62 -13.68
CA THR A 261 -5.79 0.67 -14.92
C THR A 261 -4.34 1.15 -14.74
N PRO A 262 -4.05 2.27 -14.01
CA PRO A 262 -2.66 2.69 -13.81
C PRO A 262 -1.81 1.66 -13.06
N LEU A 263 -2.40 0.91 -12.15
CA LEU A 263 -1.70 -0.14 -11.41
C LEU A 263 -1.35 -1.33 -12.31
N ALA A 264 -2.28 -1.74 -13.17
CA ALA A 264 -2.04 -2.80 -14.16
C ALA A 264 -0.91 -2.40 -15.13
N LEU A 265 -0.91 -1.16 -15.60
CA LEU A 265 0.16 -0.65 -16.46
C LEU A 265 1.52 -0.75 -15.76
N VAL A 266 1.60 -0.34 -14.50
CA VAL A 266 2.83 -0.48 -13.70
C VAL A 266 3.25 -1.94 -13.58
N THR A 267 2.34 -2.89 -13.37
CA THR A 267 2.68 -4.31 -13.27
C THR A 267 3.31 -4.84 -14.55
N VAL A 268 2.74 -4.47 -15.70
CA VAL A 268 3.26 -4.88 -17.01
C VAL A 268 4.61 -4.24 -17.31
N LEU A 269 4.75 -2.93 -17.10
CA LEU A 269 6.02 -2.22 -17.29
C LEU A 269 7.11 -2.76 -16.35
N CYS A 270 6.76 -3.07 -15.11
CA CYS A 270 7.65 -3.71 -14.15
C CYS A 270 8.15 -5.07 -14.65
N LEU A 271 7.24 -5.91 -15.16
CA LEU A 271 7.60 -7.23 -15.71
C LEU A 271 8.54 -7.10 -16.91
N LEU A 272 8.20 -6.24 -17.87
CA LEU A 272 9.03 -5.98 -19.05
C LEU A 272 10.42 -5.46 -18.67
N PHE A 273 10.46 -4.44 -17.80
CA PHE A 273 11.72 -3.90 -17.31
C PHE A 273 12.57 -4.97 -16.59
N SER A 274 11.94 -5.80 -15.78
CA SER A 274 12.63 -6.86 -15.04
C SER A 274 13.17 -7.96 -15.96
N ILE A 275 12.45 -8.31 -17.04
CA ILE A 275 12.92 -9.27 -18.06
C ILE A 275 14.13 -8.69 -18.81
N VAL A 276 14.05 -7.42 -19.23
CA VAL A 276 15.12 -6.77 -20.00
C VAL A 276 16.37 -6.58 -19.14
N MET A 277 16.22 -6.08 -17.91
CA MET A 277 17.34 -5.70 -17.04
C MET A 277 17.90 -6.87 -16.23
N SER A 278 17.28 -8.06 -16.26
CA SER A 278 17.77 -9.23 -15.54
C SER A 278 19.24 -9.53 -15.92
N SER A 279 20.12 -9.50 -14.91
CA SER A 279 21.55 -9.77 -15.08
C SER A 279 21.85 -11.23 -15.39
N THR A 280 20.91 -12.12 -15.13
CA THR A 280 21.06 -13.54 -15.37
C THR A 280 20.78 -13.80 -16.86
N ARG A 281 21.66 -14.56 -17.52
CA ARG A 281 21.48 -15.03 -18.91
C ARG A 281 20.31 -16.05 -19.01
N VAL A 282 19.17 -15.69 -18.40
CA VAL A 282 18.01 -16.57 -18.20
C VAL A 282 17.31 -16.86 -19.51
N VAL A 283 17.27 -15.85 -20.37
CA VAL A 283 16.65 -15.95 -21.70
C VAL A 283 17.57 -15.28 -22.68
N GLY A 284 17.87 -15.96 -23.82
CA GLY A 284 18.63 -15.36 -24.90
C GLY A 284 17.96 -14.05 -25.39
N TRP A 285 18.77 -13.11 -25.88
CA TRP A 285 18.29 -11.78 -26.30
C TRP A 285 17.07 -11.84 -27.23
N GLY A 286 17.06 -12.78 -28.17
CA GLY A 286 15.92 -12.95 -29.09
C GLY A 286 14.63 -13.35 -28.40
N LYS A 287 14.66 -14.28 -27.41
CA LYS A 287 13.47 -14.65 -26.63
C LYS A 287 12.97 -13.54 -25.74
N ARG A 288 13.85 -12.68 -25.20
CA ARG A 288 13.44 -11.49 -24.40
C ARG A 288 12.66 -10.48 -25.25
N ILE A 289 13.17 -10.23 -26.47
CA ILE A 289 12.52 -9.35 -27.43
C ILE A 289 11.16 -9.92 -27.82
N ILE A 290 11.08 -11.23 -28.11
CA ILE A 290 9.82 -11.89 -28.48
C ILE A 290 8.81 -11.83 -27.32
N ILE A 291 9.21 -12.14 -26.11
CA ILE A 291 8.31 -12.05 -24.93
C ILE A 291 7.87 -10.61 -24.71
N GLY A 292 8.77 -9.64 -24.83
CA GLY A 292 8.45 -8.21 -24.73
C GLY A 292 7.46 -7.77 -25.82
N LEU A 293 7.70 -8.15 -27.06
CA LEU A 293 6.81 -7.83 -28.19
C LEU A 293 5.45 -8.53 -28.07
N LEU A 294 5.41 -9.79 -27.66
CA LEU A 294 4.16 -10.52 -27.43
C LEU A 294 3.35 -9.89 -26.28
N ALA A 295 4.01 -9.50 -25.20
CA ALA A 295 3.34 -8.81 -24.09
C ALA A 295 2.81 -7.44 -24.54
N LEU A 296 3.60 -6.66 -25.29
CA LEU A 296 3.16 -5.38 -25.85
C LEU A 296 2.04 -5.55 -26.87
N ALA A 297 2.11 -6.57 -27.73
CA ALA A 297 1.05 -6.88 -28.69
C ALA A 297 -0.24 -7.30 -27.99
N LEU A 298 -0.15 -8.16 -26.97
CA LEU A 298 -1.31 -8.57 -26.18
C LEU A 298 -1.98 -7.37 -25.48
N ILE A 299 -1.18 -6.49 -24.91
CA ILE A 299 -1.66 -5.24 -24.30
C ILE A 299 -2.28 -4.34 -25.37
N GLY A 300 -1.64 -4.18 -26.52
CA GLY A 300 -2.14 -3.37 -27.63
C GLY A 300 -3.47 -3.88 -28.17
N VAL A 301 -3.61 -5.19 -28.34
CA VAL A 301 -4.84 -5.81 -28.87
C VAL A 301 -5.98 -5.82 -27.85
N THR A 302 -5.69 -6.12 -26.59
CA THR A 302 -6.74 -6.26 -25.57
C THR A 302 -7.12 -4.96 -24.89
N MET A 303 -6.20 -4.00 -24.85
CA MET A 303 -6.32 -2.79 -24.01
C MET A 303 -5.91 -1.51 -24.75
N GLY A 304 -5.57 -1.59 -26.04
CA GLY A 304 -4.96 -0.48 -26.80
C GLY A 304 -5.76 0.82 -26.72
N ASN A 305 -7.06 0.77 -26.88
CA ASN A 305 -7.91 1.96 -26.80
C ASN A 305 -7.96 2.53 -25.37
N ALA A 306 -8.14 1.71 -24.36
CA ALA A 306 -8.20 2.15 -22.98
C ALA A 306 -6.83 2.62 -22.45
N ILE A 307 -5.73 1.99 -22.88
CA ILE A 307 -4.36 2.47 -22.57
C ILE A 307 -4.09 3.77 -23.31
N GLN A 308 -4.53 3.89 -24.56
CA GLN A 308 -4.35 5.10 -25.34
C GLN A 308 -5.14 6.27 -24.76
N GLU A 309 -6.38 6.05 -24.30
CA GLU A 309 -7.16 7.06 -23.56
C GLU A 309 -6.50 7.44 -22.26
N GLN A 310 -6.13 6.48 -21.42
CA GLN A 310 -5.45 6.74 -20.15
C GLN A 310 -4.04 7.36 -20.33
N ALA A 311 -3.31 6.96 -21.37
CA ALA A 311 -2.03 7.59 -21.71
C ALA A 311 -2.24 9.01 -22.23
N LYS A 312 -3.24 9.23 -23.08
CA LYS A 312 -3.63 10.59 -23.53
C LYS A 312 -4.08 11.43 -22.33
N ASP A 313 -4.88 10.88 -21.43
CA ASP A 313 -5.31 11.57 -20.23
C ASP A 313 -4.12 11.89 -19.30
N LEU A 314 -3.21 10.96 -19.09
CA LEU A 314 -1.97 11.20 -18.34
C LEU A 314 -1.09 12.26 -19.02
N ILE A 315 -0.91 12.16 -20.34
CA ILE A 315 -0.13 13.12 -21.12
C ILE A 315 -0.84 14.48 -21.13
N SER A 316 -2.15 14.52 -21.34
CA SER A 316 -2.94 15.74 -21.30
C SER A 316 -2.95 16.36 -19.91
N GLN A 317 -3.08 15.55 -18.84
CA GLN A 317 -2.93 16.01 -17.46
C GLN A 317 -1.52 16.55 -17.17
N VAL A 318 -0.49 15.97 -17.81
CA VAL A 318 0.89 16.46 -17.70
C VAL A 318 1.11 17.73 -18.52
N GLN A 319 0.53 17.82 -19.74
CA GLN A 319 0.73 18.94 -20.68
C GLN A 319 -0.23 20.10 -20.45
N SER A 320 -1.49 19.85 -20.12
CA SER A 320 -2.53 20.87 -20.02
C SER A 320 -2.53 21.68 -18.73
N GLY A 321 -1.58 21.44 -17.83
CA GLY A 321 -1.63 22.06 -16.49
C GLY A 321 -2.85 21.63 -15.67
N GLN A 322 -3.58 20.58 -16.06
CA GLN A 322 -4.81 20.12 -15.41
C GLN A 322 -4.59 19.80 -13.93
N GLN A 323 -3.36 19.39 -13.56
CA GLN A 323 -2.98 19.28 -12.15
C GLN A 323 -2.95 20.66 -11.48
N GLN A 324 -2.48 21.68 -12.18
CA GLN A 324 -2.48 23.06 -11.66
C GLN A 324 -3.92 23.55 -11.55
N HIS A 325 -4.75 23.28 -12.56
CA HIS A 325 -6.18 23.60 -12.55
C HIS A 325 -6.93 22.84 -11.45
N ASN A 326 -6.68 21.55 -11.26
CA ASN A 326 -7.24 20.77 -10.16
C ASN A 326 -6.75 21.25 -8.79
N MET A 327 -5.50 21.73 -8.67
CA MET A 327 -5.00 22.33 -7.45
C MET A 327 -5.61 23.73 -7.21
N GLU A 328 -5.80 24.52 -8.25
CA GLU A 328 -6.52 25.79 -8.19
C GLU A 328 -7.97 25.59 -7.79
N TRP A 329 -8.68 24.62 -8.40
CA TRP A 329 -10.03 24.23 -7.99
C TRP A 329 -10.09 23.82 -6.52
N ARG A 330 -9.11 23.03 -6.02
CA ARG A 330 -9.01 22.67 -4.60
C ARG A 330 -8.76 23.88 -3.70
N THR A 331 -8.17 24.97 -4.19
CA THR A 331 -8.00 26.21 -3.43
C THR A 331 -9.27 27.05 -3.40
N GLN A 332 -10.09 26.99 -4.45
CA GLN A 332 -11.28 27.83 -4.65
C GLN A 332 -12.56 27.24 -4.04
N ARG A 333 -12.62 25.91 -3.87
CA ARG A 333 -13.79 25.26 -3.25
C ARG A 333 -13.97 25.71 -1.80
N GLU A 334 -15.20 25.60 -1.31
CA GLU A 334 -15.52 25.84 0.10
C GLU A 334 -14.58 25.03 1.03
N HIS A 335 -14.02 25.69 2.04
CA HIS A 335 -12.96 25.16 2.91
C HIS A 335 -11.66 24.73 2.20
N GLY A 336 -11.40 25.22 0.98
CA GLY A 336 -10.18 24.92 0.21
C GLY A 336 -8.92 25.45 0.90
N ASN A 337 -7.80 24.72 0.74
CA ASN A 337 -6.51 25.17 1.25
C ASN A 337 -5.80 26.03 0.19
N LYS A 338 -5.63 27.33 0.47
CA LYS A 338 -4.97 28.30 -0.43
C LYS A 338 -3.54 27.93 -0.83
N PHE A 339 -2.85 27.14 0.01
CA PHE A 339 -1.50 26.67 -0.29
C PHE A 339 -1.47 25.43 -1.19
N ALA A 340 -2.62 24.81 -1.49
CA ALA A 340 -2.66 23.61 -2.34
C ALA A 340 -2.06 23.88 -3.74
N LYS A 341 -2.14 25.11 -4.27
CA LYS A 341 -1.53 25.52 -5.53
C LYS A 341 0.00 25.37 -5.56
N TYR A 342 0.67 25.46 -4.41
CA TYR A 342 2.12 25.29 -4.30
C TYR A 342 2.54 23.83 -4.14
N ALA A 343 1.59 22.92 -3.90
CA ALA A 343 1.82 21.51 -3.77
C ALA A 343 1.89 20.81 -5.15
N GLY A 344 2.67 21.39 -6.06
CA GLY A 344 2.91 20.82 -7.39
C GLY A 344 3.85 19.61 -7.38
N LYS A 345 3.96 18.93 -8.51
CA LYS A 345 4.70 17.68 -8.72
C LYS A 345 6.11 17.65 -8.13
N ALA A 346 6.85 18.73 -8.31
CA ALA A 346 8.25 18.84 -7.88
C ALA A 346 8.42 18.79 -6.36
N VAL A 347 7.42 19.23 -5.59
CA VAL A 347 7.45 19.24 -4.13
C VAL A 347 7.23 17.83 -3.55
N PHE A 348 6.39 17.02 -4.21
CA PHE A 348 6.05 15.68 -3.70
C PHE A 348 7.01 14.59 -4.16
N ALA A 349 7.67 14.75 -5.31
CA ALA A 349 8.56 13.73 -5.84
C ALA A 349 9.63 13.23 -4.83
N PRO A 350 10.38 14.10 -4.13
CA PRO A 350 11.36 13.64 -3.14
C PRO A 350 10.73 13.15 -1.83
N MET A 351 9.47 13.52 -1.53
CA MET A 351 8.80 13.22 -0.27
C MET A 351 7.83 12.04 -0.36
N ILE A 352 7.71 11.41 -1.50
CA ILE A 352 6.68 10.41 -1.79
C ILE A 352 6.69 9.21 -0.83
N PHE A 353 7.85 8.84 -0.29
CA PHE A 353 7.95 7.79 0.71
C PHE A 353 7.36 8.18 2.07
N THR A 354 7.29 9.46 2.37
CA THR A 354 6.83 9.97 3.66
C THR A 354 5.40 10.52 3.62
N ILE A 355 4.91 10.95 2.46
CA ILE A 355 3.54 11.42 2.29
C ILE A 355 2.59 10.18 2.21
N PRO A 356 1.39 10.23 2.80
CA PRO A 356 0.81 11.36 3.56
C PRO A 356 1.37 11.47 4.97
N PHE A 357 1.51 12.71 5.46
CA PHE A 357 1.83 12.97 6.87
C PHE A 357 0.59 12.81 7.76
N PRO A 358 0.77 12.47 9.06
CA PRO A 358 -0.35 12.28 9.97
C PRO A 358 -1.16 13.56 10.16
N SER A 359 -2.48 13.46 9.97
CA SER A 359 -3.42 14.57 10.16
C SER A 359 -4.00 14.50 11.57
N MET A 360 -3.62 15.46 12.41
CA MET A 360 -4.01 15.55 13.81
C MET A 360 -4.92 16.76 14.10
N VAL A 361 -5.25 17.55 13.06
CA VAL A 361 -6.19 18.69 13.14
C VAL A 361 -7.41 18.44 12.26
N ARG A 362 -8.56 18.98 12.70
CA ARG A 362 -9.86 18.87 12.00
C ARG A 362 -10.42 20.25 11.73
N PRO A 363 -9.98 20.94 10.65
CA PRO A 363 -10.50 22.26 10.31
C PRO A 363 -11.98 22.25 9.86
N PHE A 364 -12.50 21.12 9.36
CA PHE A 364 -13.89 20.95 8.93
C PHE A 364 -14.30 19.46 8.98
N ASP A 365 -15.59 19.19 8.86
CA ASP A 365 -16.12 17.81 8.80
C ASP A 365 -15.75 17.10 7.51
N GLY A 366 -15.85 15.75 7.49
CA GLY A 366 -15.50 14.92 6.33
C GLY A 366 -14.03 14.56 6.21
N GLN A 367 -13.24 14.73 7.28
CA GLN A 367 -11.83 14.32 7.34
C GLN A 367 -11.60 13.04 8.16
N ASP A 368 -12.66 12.29 8.42
CA ASP A 368 -12.68 11.16 9.36
C ASP A 368 -11.64 10.10 9.02
N VAL A 369 -11.55 9.67 7.75
CA VAL A 369 -10.59 8.66 7.31
C VAL A 369 -9.15 9.11 7.55
N GLN A 370 -8.80 10.34 7.19
CA GLN A 370 -7.44 10.88 7.38
C GLN A 370 -7.02 10.93 8.85
N GLN A 371 -7.99 11.18 9.73
CA GLN A 371 -7.75 11.23 11.17
C GLN A 371 -7.69 9.83 11.78
N LEU A 372 -8.56 8.93 11.35
CA LEU A 372 -8.54 7.53 11.77
C LEU A 372 -7.20 6.86 11.40
N LEU A 373 -6.66 7.17 10.23
CA LEU A 373 -5.42 6.58 9.71
C LEU A 373 -4.14 7.35 10.08
N ASN A 374 -4.24 8.36 10.96
CA ASN A 374 -3.08 9.17 11.36
C ASN A 374 -1.92 8.33 11.91
N GLY A 375 -2.21 7.30 12.71
CA GLY A 375 -1.22 6.39 13.27
C GLY A 375 -0.50 5.58 12.19
N GLY A 376 -1.21 5.05 11.19
CA GLY A 376 -0.63 4.32 10.07
C GLY A 376 0.28 5.22 9.23
N ASN A 377 -0.15 6.44 8.94
CA ASN A 377 0.65 7.42 8.20
C ASN A 377 1.94 7.80 8.96
N PHE A 378 1.86 7.93 10.29
CA PHE A 378 3.04 8.13 11.12
C PHE A 378 4.01 6.94 11.05
N ILE A 379 3.50 5.71 11.16
CA ILE A 379 4.32 4.50 11.05
C ILE A 379 5.03 4.45 9.69
N LYS A 380 4.33 4.76 8.60
CA LYS A 380 4.92 4.86 7.26
C LYS A 380 6.10 5.82 7.26
N ASN A 381 5.91 7.03 7.77
CA ASN A 381 6.95 8.06 7.81
C ASN A 381 8.20 7.62 8.58
N ILE A 382 8.01 6.86 9.67
CA ILE A 382 9.13 6.34 10.45
C ILE A 382 9.84 5.20 9.72
N LEU A 383 9.10 4.28 9.09
CA LEU A 383 9.67 3.14 8.37
C LEU A 383 10.35 3.54 7.07
N SER A 384 9.94 4.63 6.44
CA SER A 384 10.53 5.15 5.20
C SER A 384 12.03 5.41 5.30
N PHE A 385 12.55 5.74 6.48
CA PHE A 385 14.00 5.81 6.71
C PHE A 385 14.72 4.53 6.29
N PHE A 386 14.19 3.39 6.71
CA PHE A 386 14.82 2.09 6.42
C PHE A 386 14.62 1.67 4.98
N THR A 387 13.47 2.01 4.38
CA THR A 387 13.24 1.80 2.94
C THR A 387 14.24 2.59 2.10
N ILE A 388 14.39 3.88 2.38
CA ILE A 388 15.34 4.76 1.68
C ILE A 388 16.77 4.27 1.89
N LEU A 389 17.13 3.88 3.12
CA LEU A 389 18.45 3.31 3.43
C LEU A 389 18.76 2.09 2.54
N VAL A 390 17.81 1.17 2.39
CA VAL A 390 17.98 -0.01 1.55
C VAL A 390 18.11 0.35 0.08
N LEU A 391 17.34 1.32 -0.42
CA LEU A 391 17.48 1.78 -1.80
C LEU A 391 18.90 2.25 -2.09
N PHE A 392 19.48 3.05 -1.21
CA PHE A 392 20.88 3.46 -1.33
C PHE A 392 21.84 2.26 -1.24
N MET A 393 21.65 1.34 -0.27
CA MET A 393 22.46 0.14 -0.15
C MET A 393 22.44 -0.71 -1.41
N LEU A 394 21.27 -0.97 -1.98
CA LEU A 394 21.11 -1.77 -3.20
C LEU A 394 21.72 -1.06 -4.42
N LEU A 395 21.54 0.26 -4.53
CA LEU A 395 22.07 1.05 -5.63
C LEU A 395 23.61 1.05 -5.61
N PHE A 396 24.22 1.42 -4.50
CA PHE A 396 25.67 1.54 -4.38
C PHE A 396 26.40 0.18 -4.36
N SER A 397 25.73 -0.89 -3.90
CA SER A 397 26.30 -2.25 -3.97
C SER A 397 26.11 -2.91 -5.33
N GLY A 398 25.35 -2.32 -6.25
CA GLY A 398 24.99 -2.91 -7.54
C GLY A 398 24.01 -4.09 -7.45
N ARG A 399 23.54 -4.44 -6.26
CA ARG A 399 22.68 -5.60 -6.00
C ARG A 399 21.21 -5.36 -6.33
N TRP A 400 20.82 -4.18 -6.76
CA TRP A 400 19.44 -3.85 -7.14
C TRP A 400 18.88 -4.81 -8.21
N ARG A 401 19.76 -5.36 -9.09
CA ARG A 401 19.38 -6.33 -10.13
C ARG A 401 18.88 -7.67 -9.58
N GLU A 402 19.25 -8.02 -8.35
CA GLU A 402 18.78 -9.24 -7.68
C GLU A 402 17.33 -9.14 -7.21
N HIS A 403 16.81 -7.91 -7.09
CA HIS A 403 15.50 -7.57 -6.52
C HIS A 403 14.64 -6.75 -7.50
N LEU A 404 14.83 -6.98 -8.82
CA LEU A 404 14.24 -6.15 -9.87
C LEU A 404 12.73 -6.04 -9.77
N VAL A 405 12.01 -7.17 -9.62
CA VAL A 405 10.53 -7.16 -9.65
C VAL A 405 9.94 -6.34 -8.52
N PRO A 406 10.22 -6.61 -7.24
CA PRO A 406 9.64 -5.83 -6.16
C PRO A 406 10.12 -4.38 -6.16
N LEU A 407 11.38 -4.13 -6.58
CA LEU A 407 11.94 -2.79 -6.63
C LEU A 407 11.31 -1.94 -7.75
N SER A 408 11.25 -2.47 -8.97
CA SER A 408 10.69 -1.76 -10.12
C SER A 408 9.18 -1.55 -9.97
N TYR A 409 8.46 -2.53 -9.38
CA TYR A 409 7.05 -2.36 -9.07
C TYR A 409 6.84 -1.22 -8.06
N MET A 410 7.55 -1.24 -6.93
CA MET A 410 7.42 -0.21 -5.89
C MET A 410 7.76 1.17 -6.44
N LEU A 411 8.94 1.31 -7.05
CA LEU A 411 9.40 2.61 -7.57
C LEU A 411 8.53 3.09 -8.74
N GLY A 412 8.14 2.21 -9.66
CA GLY A 412 7.26 2.55 -10.78
C GLY A 412 5.91 3.05 -10.30
N TYR A 413 5.30 2.38 -9.33
CA TYR A 413 4.02 2.80 -8.77
C TYR A 413 4.13 4.13 -7.98
N ILE A 414 5.19 4.31 -7.20
CA ILE A 414 5.45 5.57 -6.47
C ILE A 414 5.66 6.74 -7.44
N VAL A 415 6.37 6.52 -8.56
CA VAL A 415 6.54 7.55 -9.60
C VAL A 415 5.19 7.92 -10.22
N VAL A 416 4.37 6.94 -10.60
CA VAL A 416 3.01 7.20 -11.12
C VAL A 416 2.19 7.99 -10.11
N LEU A 417 2.28 7.63 -8.83
CA LEU A 417 1.58 8.34 -7.75
C LEU A 417 2.08 9.79 -7.60
N ALA A 418 3.40 10.00 -7.64
CA ALA A 418 4.01 11.33 -7.55
C ALA A 418 3.60 12.26 -8.70
N LEU A 419 3.36 11.68 -9.87
CA LEU A 419 2.88 12.41 -11.05
C LEU A 419 1.36 12.65 -11.02
N SER A 420 0.62 11.99 -10.14
CA SER A 420 -0.83 12.11 -10.02
C SER A 420 -1.23 13.17 -8.97
N THR A 421 -2.49 13.64 -9.05
CA THR A 421 -3.10 14.51 -8.04
C THR A 421 -3.42 13.79 -6.73
N PHE A 422 -3.24 12.46 -6.70
CA PHE A 422 -3.61 11.59 -5.58
C PHE A 422 -2.45 11.27 -4.64
N ALA A 423 -1.27 11.87 -4.85
CA ALA A 423 -0.08 11.62 -4.03
C ALA A 423 -0.28 11.86 -2.52
N GLN A 424 -1.21 12.76 -2.15
CA GLN A 424 -1.52 13.07 -0.74
C GLN A 424 -2.53 12.11 -0.09
N SER A 425 -3.16 11.23 -0.86
CA SER A 425 -4.18 10.32 -0.34
C SER A 425 -3.55 9.00 0.09
N GLU A 426 -3.73 8.64 1.36
CA GLU A 426 -3.27 7.38 1.94
C GLU A 426 -3.86 6.15 1.25
N ARG A 427 -5.07 6.27 0.69
CA ARG A 427 -5.76 5.22 -0.04
C ARG A 427 -4.94 4.73 -1.24
N PHE A 428 -4.41 5.68 -2.01
CA PHE A 428 -3.66 5.37 -3.23
C PHE A 428 -2.24 4.86 -2.97
N HIS A 429 -1.71 4.99 -1.74
CA HIS A 429 -0.43 4.43 -1.36
C HIS A 429 -0.49 2.92 -1.05
N GLN A 430 -1.68 2.37 -0.80
CA GLN A 430 -1.83 0.98 -0.32
C GLN A 430 -1.17 -0.08 -1.21
N PRO A 431 -1.20 -0.02 -2.57
CA PRO A 431 -0.55 -1.02 -3.40
C PRO A 431 0.98 -1.07 -3.29
N ALA A 432 1.64 0.07 -2.99
CA ALA A 432 3.10 0.11 -2.80
C ALA A 432 3.52 -0.35 -1.40
N MET A 433 2.64 -0.17 -0.40
CA MET A 433 2.97 -0.39 1.01
C MET A 433 3.56 -1.76 1.34
N PRO A 434 3.09 -2.90 0.79
CA PRO A 434 3.68 -4.20 1.09
C PRO A 434 5.17 -4.25 0.74
N MET A 435 5.57 -3.65 -0.37
CA MET A 435 6.96 -3.60 -0.81
C MET A 435 7.78 -2.63 0.05
N GLU A 436 7.23 -1.45 0.39
CA GLU A 436 7.87 -0.52 1.31
C GLU A 436 8.14 -1.19 2.67
N LEU A 437 7.17 -1.93 3.23
CA LEU A 437 7.31 -2.66 4.47
C LEU A 437 8.37 -3.77 4.38
N MET A 438 8.48 -4.45 3.24
CA MET A 438 9.50 -5.46 2.99
C MET A 438 10.91 -4.84 2.97
N PHE A 439 11.09 -3.76 2.22
CA PHE A 439 12.38 -3.05 2.18
C PHE A 439 12.71 -2.42 3.54
N ALA A 440 11.73 -1.88 4.26
CA ALA A 440 11.94 -1.39 5.62
C ALA A 440 12.39 -2.49 6.58
N ALA A 441 11.78 -3.67 6.53
CA ALA A 441 12.16 -4.82 7.34
C ALA A 441 13.61 -5.24 7.07
N TYR A 442 14.01 -5.31 5.80
CA TYR A 442 15.41 -5.58 5.42
C TYR A 442 16.34 -4.47 5.89
N GLY A 443 15.96 -3.19 5.73
CA GLY A 443 16.75 -2.04 6.16
C GLY A 443 17.02 -2.02 7.67
N ILE A 444 16.03 -2.38 8.47
CA ILE A 444 16.19 -2.52 9.92
C ILE A 444 17.26 -3.57 10.23
N GLN A 445 17.22 -4.72 9.56
CA GLN A 445 18.22 -5.76 9.79
C GLN A 445 19.63 -5.30 9.38
N GLN A 446 19.78 -4.70 8.20
CA GLN A 446 21.07 -4.19 7.73
C GLN A 446 21.64 -3.11 8.65
N ALA A 447 20.77 -2.20 9.13
CA ALA A 447 21.19 -1.17 10.09
C ALA A 447 21.64 -1.75 11.44
N LEU A 448 20.98 -2.81 11.92
CA LEU A 448 21.35 -3.49 13.16
C LEU A 448 22.64 -4.27 13.04
N LEU A 449 22.88 -4.88 11.88
CA LEU A 449 24.14 -5.58 11.57
C LEU A 449 25.28 -4.60 11.30
N GLY A 450 25.00 -3.32 11.07
CA GLY A 450 25.99 -2.30 10.74
C GLY A 450 26.61 -2.50 9.35
N VAL A 451 25.84 -3.08 8.41
CA VAL A 451 26.31 -3.28 7.03
C VAL A 451 26.52 -1.93 6.37
N PRO A 452 27.72 -1.62 5.84
CA PRO A 452 27.97 -0.32 5.25
C PRO A 452 27.23 -0.14 3.91
N ILE A 453 26.82 1.11 3.60
CA ILE A 453 26.27 1.48 2.29
C ILE A 453 27.37 1.39 1.23
N THR A 454 28.55 1.97 1.55
CA THR A 454 29.77 1.91 0.75
C THR A 454 30.96 1.71 1.67
N LYS A 455 32.18 1.45 1.11
CA LYS A 455 33.40 1.33 1.90
C LYS A 455 33.56 2.56 2.81
N GLY A 456 33.51 2.35 4.13
CA GLY A 456 33.70 3.40 5.14
C GLY A 456 32.45 4.19 5.54
N ILE A 457 31.34 4.08 4.83
CA ILE A 457 30.10 4.81 5.15
C ILE A 457 29.04 3.82 5.68
N GLY A 458 28.78 3.92 6.96
CA GLY A 458 27.73 3.17 7.64
C GLY A 458 28.29 2.25 8.71
N SER A 459 27.74 2.39 9.89
CA SER A 459 27.93 1.50 11.04
C SER A 459 26.64 1.50 11.86
N ARG A 460 26.49 0.56 12.77
CA ARG A 460 25.34 0.53 13.68
C ARG A 460 25.14 1.85 14.44
N ALA A 461 26.24 2.47 14.90
CA ALA A 461 26.20 3.76 15.59
C ALA A 461 25.77 4.91 14.65
N THR A 462 26.28 4.92 13.41
CA THR A 462 25.93 5.89 12.37
C THR A 462 24.44 5.80 12.02
N TYR A 463 23.92 4.61 11.78
CA TYR A 463 22.49 4.42 11.46
C TYR A 463 21.59 4.79 12.62
N LYS A 464 21.99 4.51 13.86
CA LYS A 464 21.25 4.96 15.05
C LYS A 464 21.19 6.50 15.11
N ARG A 465 22.31 7.18 14.82
CA ARG A 465 22.37 8.66 14.79
C ARG A 465 21.48 9.21 13.68
N TRP A 466 21.57 8.68 12.46
CA TRP A 466 20.75 9.12 11.34
C TRP A 466 19.27 8.87 11.58
N PHE A 467 18.91 7.74 12.17
CA PHE A 467 17.53 7.47 12.54
C PHE A 467 17.01 8.45 13.60
N MET A 468 17.82 8.85 14.57
CA MET A 468 17.42 9.87 15.54
C MET A 468 17.21 11.25 14.89
N MET A 469 18.08 11.61 13.92
CA MET A 469 17.85 12.84 13.12
C MET A 469 16.57 12.73 12.30
N TRP A 470 16.32 11.57 11.67
CA TRP A 470 15.08 11.33 10.92
C TRP A 470 13.83 11.48 11.79
N LEU A 471 13.84 10.95 13.01
CA LEU A 471 12.75 11.13 13.97
C LEU A 471 12.49 12.61 14.27
N GLY A 472 13.55 13.41 14.42
CA GLY A 472 13.43 14.85 14.60
C GLY A 472 12.83 15.55 13.38
N VAL A 473 13.30 15.20 12.17
CA VAL A 473 12.75 15.73 10.92
C VAL A 473 11.28 15.35 10.76
N MET A 474 10.90 14.10 11.03
CA MET A 474 9.51 13.66 10.94
C MET A 474 8.61 14.32 11.98
N PHE A 475 9.11 14.57 13.18
CA PHE A 475 8.40 15.35 14.19
C PHE A 475 8.09 16.77 13.68
N VAL A 476 9.11 17.48 13.19
CA VAL A 476 8.95 18.85 12.65
C VAL A 476 8.01 18.83 11.44
N ALA A 477 8.19 17.89 10.52
CA ALA A 477 7.32 17.74 9.34
C ALA A 477 5.86 17.46 9.71
N CYS A 478 5.62 16.66 10.74
CA CYS A 478 4.26 16.40 11.24
C CYS A 478 3.61 17.67 11.79
N VAL A 479 4.32 18.44 12.61
CA VAL A 479 3.82 19.71 13.17
C VAL A 479 3.57 20.72 12.05
N ALA A 480 4.54 20.88 11.14
CA ALA A 480 4.44 21.79 10.00
C ALA A 480 3.27 21.41 9.06
N TRP A 481 3.03 20.13 8.85
CA TRP A 481 1.90 19.66 8.04
C TRP A 481 0.55 20.04 8.65
N ASN A 482 0.39 19.89 9.95
CA ASN A 482 -0.85 20.28 10.64
C ASN A 482 -1.03 21.79 10.66
N TRP A 483 0.05 22.56 10.83
CA TRP A 483 0.03 24.01 10.63
C TRP A 483 -0.37 24.39 9.21
N PHE A 484 0.22 23.78 8.19
CA PHE A 484 -0.09 24.01 6.77
C PHE A 484 -1.59 23.78 6.47
N LYS A 485 -2.20 22.75 7.09
CA LYS A 485 -3.63 22.47 6.93
C LYS A 485 -4.52 23.60 7.48
N LEU A 486 -4.11 24.25 8.55
CA LEU A 486 -4.86 25.36 9.16
C LEU A 486 -4.54 26.70 8.52
N ALA A 487 -3.26 27.04 8.40
CA ALA A 487 -2.80 28.31 7.84
C ALA A 487 -3.27 28.51 6.40
N GLY A 488 -3.26 27.47 5.58
CA GLY A 488 -3.78 27.55 4.22
C GLY A 488 -5.28 27.87 4.12
N ARG A 489 -6.01 27.78 5.25
CA ARG A 489 -7.44 28.11 5.38
C ARG A 489 -7.68 29.36 6.20
N GLY A 490 -6.63 30.04 6.65
CA GLY A 490 -6.74 31.23 7.50
C GLY A 490 -7.20 30.91 8.93
N LEU A 491 -6.90 29.68 9.42
CA LEU A 491 -7.33 29.19 10.74
C LEU A 491 -6.16 29.04 11.74
N ALA A 492 -4.91 29.30 11.33
CA ALA A 492 -3.71 29.26 12.17
C ALA A 492 -3.17 30.65 12.46
#